data_fd66fd4dfbcba38f6b27b4ffb1d8521b
#
_entry.id   fd66fd4dfbcba38f6b27b4ffb1d8521b
#
_cell.length_a   1.000
_cell.length_b   1.000
_cell.length_c   1.000
_cell.angle_alpha   90.00
_cell.angle_beta   90.00
_cell.angle_gamma   90.00
#
_symmetry.space_group_name_H-M   'P 1'
#
loop_
_entity.id
_entity.type
_entity.pdbx_description
1 polymer ?
#
loop_
_entity_poly.entity_id
_entity_poly.type
_entity_poly.pdbx_seq_one_letter_code
_entity_poly.pdbx_strand_id
1 'polypeptide(L)' 'MTGKERIAEQSRQWLWESFLDLLKQTDYAQITISKIAQHAELDRRTFYRSFRDKQDLIDWY' A
#
# COMPACT_ATOMS: atom_id res chain seq x y z
N MET A 1 -2.45 5.91 -22.95
CA MET A 1 -2.05 5.45 -21.63
C MET A 1 -0.63 4.90 -21.65
N THR A 2 0.22 5.36 -20.77
CA THR A 2 1.62 4.96 -20.73
C THR A 2 1.79 3.77 -19.77
N GLY A 3 2.82 2.96 -19.99
CA GLY A 3 3.14 1.86 -19.11
C GLY A 3 3.51 2.32 -17.70
N LYS A 4 4.02 3.53 -17.59
CA LYS A 4 4.38 4.12 -16.31
C LYS A 4 3.16 4.35 -15.42
N GLU A 5 2.06 4.82 -15.99
CA GLU A 5 0.82 5.01 -15.25
C GLU A 5 0.23 3.68 -14.79
N ARG A 6 0.30 2.67 -15.64
CA ARG A 6 -0.17 1.33 -15.31
C ARG A 6 0.57 0.76 -14.11
N ILE A 7 1.89 0.90 -14.10
CA ILE A 7 2.72 0.36 -13.03
C ILE A 7 2.39 1.05 -11.70
N ALA A 8 2.25 2.37 -11.72
CA ALA A 8 1.93 3.12 -10.52
C ALA A 8 0.56 2.71 -9.96
N GLU A 9 -0.43 2.56 -10.82
CA GLU A 9 -1.77 2.18 -10.41
C GLU A 9 -1.80 0.76 -9.86
N GLN A 10 -1.05 -0.15 -10.47
CA GLN A 10 -0.95 -1.52 -10.00
C GLN A 10 -0.30 -1.59 -8.63
N SER A 11 0.74 -0.79 -8.38
CA SER A 11 1.38 -0.75 -7.07
C SER A 11 0.42 -0.25 -5.99
N ARG A 12 -0.39 0.76 -6.30
CA ARG A 12 -1.39 1.26 -5.37
C ARG A 12 -2.40 0.18 -5.01
N GLN A 13 -2.84 -0.57 -6.02
CA GLN A 13 -3.80 -1.64 -5.82
C GLN A 13 -3.21 -2.74 -4.94
N TRP A 14 -1.97 -3.14 -5.19
CA TRP A 14 -1.30 -4.15 -4.38
C TRP A 14 -1.14 -3.70 -2.92
N LEU A 15 -0.78 -2.45 -2.72
CA LEU A 15 -0.64 -1.91 -1.37
C LEU A 15 -1.97 -1.91 -0.64
N TRP A 16 -3.04 -1.55 -1.34
CA TRP A 16 -4.39 -1.57 -0.77
C TRP A 16 -4.80 -2.98 -0.38
N GLU A 17 -4.59 -3.94 -1.26
CA GLU A 17 -4.94 -5.34 -1.00
C GLU A 17 -4.14 -5.91 0.17
N SER A 18 -2.86 -5.56 0.24
CA SER A 18 -2.02 -5.97 1.36
C SER A 18 -2.50 -5.39 2.67
N PHE A 19 -2.91 -4.14 2.66
CA PHE A 19 -3.49 -3.48 3.82
C PHE A 19 -4.77 -4.21 4.28
N LEU A 20 -5.65 -4.54 3.36
CA LEU A 20 -6.87 -5.29 3.69
C LEU A 20 -6.57 -6.66 4.28
N ASP A 21 -5.60 -7.35 3.72
CA ASP A 21 -5.18 -8.65 4.27
C ASP A 21 -4.66 -8.53 5.69
N LEU A 22 -3.88 -7.49 5.96
CA LEU A 22 -3.36 -7.25 7.30
C LEU A 22 -4.48 -6.91 8.28
N LEU A 23 -5.51 -6.21 7.82
CA LEU A 23 -6.66 -5.88 8.67
C LEU A 23 -7.43 -7.11 9.11
N LYS A 24 -7.35 -8.19 8.35
CA LYS A 24 -7.98 -9.45 8.73
C LYS A 24 -7.23 -10.16 9.85
N GLN A 25 -5.96 -9.84 10.02
CA GLN A 25 -5.08 -10.53 10.95
C GLN A 25 -4.75 -9.70 12.18
N THR A 26 -4.83 -8.38 12.08
CA THR A 26 -4.41 -7.49 13.15
C THR A 26 -5.19 -6.18 13.09
N ASP A 27 -5.10 -5.40 14.19
CA ASP A 27 -5.78 -4.12 14.27
C ASP A 27 -5.08 -3.05 13.45
N TYR A 28 -5.83 -2.07 13.00
CA TYR A 28 -5.30 -0.94 12.25
C TYR A 28 -4.11 -0.30 12.95
N ALA A 29 -4.20 -0.12 14.26
CA ALA A 29 -3.14 0.51 15.04
C ALA A 29 -1.82 -0.26 14.98
N GLN A 30 -1.88 -1.55 14.75
CA GLN A 30 -0.68 -2.40 14.68
C GLN A 30 -0.09 -2.47 13.28
N ILE A 31 -0.82 -2.01 12.28
CA ILE A 31 -0.36 -2.04 10.90
C ILE A 31 0.55 -0.85 10.65
N THR A 32 1.77 -1.12 10.22
CA THR A 32 2.74 -0.08 9.86
C THR A 32 2.94 -0.04 8.36
N ILE A 33 3.48 1.07 7.87
CA ILE A 33 3.81 1.19 6.45
C ILE A 33 4.80 0.11 6.04
N SER A 34 5.77 -0.19 6.92
CA SER A 34 6.74 -1.26 6.67
C SER A 34 6.05 -2.61 6.48
N LYS A 35 5.06 -2.90 7.32
CA LYS A 35 4.32 -4.15 7.23
C LYS A 35 3.51 -4.24 5.94
N ILE A 36 2.89 -3.15 5.55
CA ILE A 36 2.11 -3.10 4.30
C ILE A 36 3.00 -3.36 3.10
N ALA A 37 4.11 -2.64 3.01
CA ALA A 37 5.05 -2.79 1.91
C ALA A 37 5.64 -4.21 1.87
N GLN A 38 6.03 -4.72 3.03
CA GLN A 38 6.60 -6.07 3.13
C GLN A 38 5.61 -7.13 2.68
N HIS A 39 4.35 -6.98 3.08
CA HIS A 39 3.30 -7.92 2.69
C HIS A 39 3.05 -7.90 1.19
N ALA A 40 3.20 -6.75 0.56
CA ALA A 40 3.07 -6.59 -0.89
C ALA A 40 4.35 -6.95 -1.64
N GLU A 41 5.40 -7.35 -0.92
CA GLU A 41 6.72 -7.65 -1.48
C GLU A 41 7.34 -6.44 -2.17
N LEU A 42 7.09 -5.27 -1.59
CA LEU A 42 7.64 -4.00 -2.05
C LEU A 42 8.43 -3.37 -0.90
N ASP A 43 9.25 -2.37 -1.21
CA ASP A 43 9.96 -1.65 -0.16
C ASP A 43 9.18 -0.41 0.27
N ARG A 44 9.60 0.20 1.39
CA ARG A 44 8.94 1.39 1.91
C ARG A 44 9.01 2.56 0.93
N ARG A 45 10.09 2.63 0.16
CA ARG A 45 10.26 3.68 -0.84
C ARG A 45 9.13 3.62 -1.86
N THR A 46 8.76 2.42 -2.29
CA THR A 46 7.67 2.24 -3.24
C THR A 46 6.35 2.70 -2.65
N PHE A 47 6.11 2.42 -1.36
CA PHE A 47 4.92 2.92 -0.69
C PHE A 47 4.89 4.45 -0.72
N TYR A 48 5.99 5.10 -0.35
CA TYR A 48 6.05 6.56 -0.26
C TYR A 48 5.98 7.25 -1.62
N ARG A 49 6.20 6.53 -2.70
CA ARG A 49 5.99 7.06 -4.05
C ARG A 49 4.51 7.20 -4.35
N SER A 50 3.69 6.37 -3.75
CA SER A 50 2.26 6.31 -4.04
C SER A 50 1.41 7.00 -2.97
N PHE A 51 1.81 6.90 -1.72
CA PHE A 51 1.05 7.42 -0.59
C PHE A 51 1.97 8.05 0.44
N ARG A 52 1.45 9.03 1.16
CA ARG A 52 2.24 9.69 2.22
C ARG A 52 2.22 8.91 3.53
N ASP A 53 1.10 8.26 3.84
CA ASP A 53 0.93 7.49 5.07
C ASP A 53 -0.26 6.55 4.91
N LYS A 54 -0.62 5.85 6.00
CA LYS A 54 -1.73 4.90 5.98
C LYS A 54 -3.06 5.59 5.67
N GLN A 55 -3.25 6.79 6.19
CA GLN A 55 -4.49 7.52 5.98
C GLN A 55 -4.66 7.88 4.51
N ASP A 56 -3.57 8.26 3.86
CA ASP A 56 -3.57 8.58 2.44
C ASP A 56 -3.98 7.36 1.60
N LEU A 57 -3.53 6.19 2.00
CA LEU A 57 -3.90 4.93 1.35
C LEU A 57 -5.40 4.68 1.49
N ILE A 58 -5.95 4.90 2.67
CA ILE A 58 -7.37 4.73 2.92
C ILE A 58 -8.18 5.74 2.10
N ASP A 59 -7.73 6.99 2.06
CA ASP A 59 -8.41 8.05 1.34
C ASP A 59 -8.42 7.80 -0.17
N TRP A 60 -7.40 7.14 -0.68
CA TRP A 60 -7.31 6.82 -2.09
C TRP A 60 -8.44 5.90 -2.55
N TYR A 61 -8.78 4.93 -1.74
CA TYR A 61 -9.83 3.98 -2.07
C TYR A 61 -11.20 4.58 -1.85
#